data_e7dc7c2a35fe39ac59e8b8c49a01bbe2
#
_entry.id   e7dc7c2a35fe39ac59e8b8c49a01bbe2
#
_cell.length_a   1.000
_cell.length_b   1.000
_cell.length_c   1.000
_cell.angle_alpha   90.00
_cell.angle_beta   90.00
_cell.angle_gamma   90.00
#
_symmetry.space_group_name_H-M   'P 1'
#
loop_
_entity.id
_entity.type
_entity.pdbx_description
1 polymer ?
#
loop_
_entity_poly.entity_id
_entity_poly.type
_entity_poly.pdbx_seq_one_letter_code
_entity_poly.pdbx_strand_id
1 'polypeptide(L)'
;PECPIPPEIVELTGITDEMVADAPLVADALKSFFAFIGNDRVKEGEPYPLLVAHNANFDIGFIRYFAKEAGLPFENPYLDTVGLSKFINPELKSHKLDVIAKHYDLGDFNHHRASDDAITCGYLLMRFFKMMQEQGLDSLQKINPRMEQLRSGSKILDRRARHIIVFAKNSIGLRNLYRLISYGNLKYFKRVPIMPKSELLQWREGLIIGSAC
;
A
#
# COMPACT_ATOMS: atom_id res chain seq x y z
N PRO A 1 0.34 -3.60 -26.89
CA PRO A 1 1.15 -2.62 -26.17
C PRO A 1 1.82 -1.65 -27.14
N GLU A 2 2.04 -0.41 -26.72
CA GLU A 2 2.69 0.62 -27.54
C GLU A 2 4.23 0.47 -27.56
N CYS A 3 4.76 -0.38 -26.70
CA CYS A 3 6.18 -0.71 -26.62
C CYS A 3 6.37 -2.19 -26.23
N PRO A 4 7.49 -2.80 -26.60
CA PRO A 4 7.80 -4.18 -26.22
C PRO A 4 7.84 -4.37 -24.70
N ILE A 5 7.37 -5.53 -24.24
CA ILE A 5 7.42 -5.89 -22.81
C ILE A 5 8.86 -6.20 -22.44
N PRO A 6 9.43 -5.56 -21.39
CA PRO A 6 10.80 -5.84 -20.96
C PRO A 6 10.99 -7.33 -20.60
N PRO A 7 12.12 -7.94 -20.96
CA PRO A 7 12.37 -9.38 -20.71
C PRO A 7 12.19 -9.80 -19.26
N GLU A 8 12.59 -8.96 -18.30
CA GLU A 8 12.41 -9.19 -16.86
C GLU A 8 10.93 -9.25 -16.44
N ILE A 9 10.05 -8.53 -17.15
CA ILE A 9 8.61 -8.58 -16.90
C ILE A 9 8.00 -9.83 -17.53
N VAL A 10 8.47 -10.23 -18.72
CA VAL A 10 8.08 -11.51 -19.33
C VAL A 10 8.46 -12.68 -18.41
N GLU A 11 9.69 -12.68 -17.88
CA GLU A 11 10.16 -13.71 -16.94
C GLU A 11 9.32 -13.73 -15.65
N LEU A 12 8.95 -12.56 -15.12
CA LEU A 12 8.17 -12.43 -13.90
C LEU A 12 6.72 -12.87 -14.06
N THR A 13 6.06 -12.46 -15.15
CA THR A 13 4.61 -12.59 -15.33
C THR A 13 4.21 -13.73 -16.27
N GLY A 14 5.13 -14.17 -17.11
CA GLY A 14 4.87 -15.10 -18.22
C GLY A 14 4.08 -14.47 -19.39
N ILE A 15 3.85 -13.14 -19.38
CA ILE A 15 3.11 -12.44 -20.43
C ILE A 15 4.09 -11.98 -21.52
N THR A 16 3.90 -12.45 -22.77
CA THR A 16 4.72 -12.08 -23.91
C THR A 16 4.02 -11.07 -24.81
N ASP A 17 4.78 -10.41 -25.69
CA ASP A 17 4.22 -9.46 -26.66
C ASP A 17 3.19 -10.12 -27.59
N GLU A 18 3.41 -11.39 -27.98
CA GLU A 18 2.47 -12.15 -28.82
C GLU A 18 1.13 -12.38 -28.09
N MET A 19 1.15 -12.63 -26.79
CA MET A 19 -0.09 -12.84 -25.99
C MET A 19 -0.96 -11.59 -25.92
N VAL A 20 -0.39 -10.42 -26.08
CA VAL A 20 -1.09 -9.14 -25.95
C VAL A 20 -1.19 -8.36 -27.27
N ALA A 21 -0.77 -8.97 -28.38
CA ALA A 21 -0.77 -8.31 -29.69
C ALA A 21 -2.17 -7.79 -30.08
N ASP A 22 -3.21 -8.59 -29.82
CA ASP A 22 -4.61 -8.27 -30.10
C ASP A 22 -5.39 -7.79 -28.86
N ALA A 23 -4.69 -7.51 -27.75
CA ALA A 23 -5.35 -7.03 -26.55
C ALA A 23 -5.89 -5.60 -26.72
N PRO A 24 -7.02 -5.26 -26.09
CA PRO A 24 -7.58 -3.92 -26.14
C PRO A 24 -6.62 -2.90 -25.53
N LEU A 25 -6.71 -1.66 -25.98
CA LEU A 25 -6.00 -0.56 -25.37
C LEU A 25 -6.50 -0.34 -23.93
N VAL A 26 -5.67 0.26 -23.08
CA VAL A 26 -5.94 0.42 -21.65
C VAL A 26 -7.27 1.11 -21.35
N ALA A 27 -7.67 2.10 -22.16
CA ALA A 27 -8.95 2.80 -22.00
C ALA A 27 -10.15 1.87 -22.20
N ASP A 28 -10.09 0.98 -23.21
CA ASP A 28 -11.18 0.04 -23.49
C ASP A 28 -11.17 -1.14 -22.52
N ALA A 29 -9.99 -1.58 -22.10
CA ALA A 29 -9.84 -2.56 -21.03
C ALA A 29 -10.46 -2.03 -19.71
N LEU A 30 -10.23 -0.76 -19.37
CA LEU A 30 -10.83 -0.14 -18.18
C LEU A 30 -12.35 0.00 -18.28
N LYS A 31 -12.90 0.37 -19.44
CA LYS A 31 -14.37 0.39 -19.65
C LYS A 31 -14.97 -1.00 -19.41
N SER A 32 -14.33 -2.03 -19.99
CA SER A 32 -14.76 -3.42 -19.81
C SER A 32 -14.66 -3.86 -18.36
N PHE A 33 -13.56 -3.49 -17.67
CA PHE A 33 -13.40 -3.75 -16.25
C PHE A 33 -14.46 -3.03 -15.41
N PHE A 34 -14.78 -1.77 -15.69
CA PHE A 34 -15.80 -1.03 -14.95
C PHE A 34 -17.20 -1.59 -15.17
N ALA A 35 -17.50 -2.05 -16.36
CA ALA A 35 -18.74 -2.78 -16.64
C ALA A 35 -18.79 -4.13 -15.89
N PHE A 36 -17.66 -4.87 -15.88
CA PHE A 36 -17.55 -6.14 -15.17
C PHE A 36 -17.79 -6.00 -13.66
N ILE A 37 -17.20 -4.98 -13.02
CA ILE A 37 -17.41 -4.73 -11.58
C ILE A 37 -18.75 -4.04 -11.28
N GLY A 38 -19.53 -3.65 -12.29
CA GLY A 38 -20.84 -3.06 -12.13
C GLY A 38 -20.87 -1.56 -11.87
N ASN A 39 -19.80 -0.83 -12.17
CA ASN A 39 -19.76 0.62 -12.02
C ASN A 39 -20.80 1.34 -12.90
N ASP A 40 -21.10 0.78 -14.06
CA ASP A 40 -22.11 1.26 -15.01
C ASP A 40 -23.55 1.13 -14.50
N ARG A 41 -23.78 0.36 -13.44
CA ARG A 41 -25.09 0.10 -12.83
C ARG A 41 -25.33 0.89 -11.55
N VAL A 42 -24.32 1.61 -11.07
CA VAL A 42 -24.42 2.43 -9.85
C VAL A 42 -25.32 3.64 -10.14
N LYS A 43 -26.40 3.78 -9.36
CA LYS A 43 -27.30 4.92 -9.45
C LYS A 43 -26.79 6.08 -8.61
N GLU A 44 -27.30 7.27 -8.90
CA GLU A 44 -26.98 8.46 -8.12
C GLU A 44 -27.28 8.25 -6.62
N GLY A 45 -26.26 8.46 -5.77
CA GLY A 45 -26.35 8.26 -4.33
C GLY A 45 -26.09 6.83 -3.84
N GLU A 46 -25.90 5.86 -4.74
CA GLU A 46 -25.49 4.50 -4.36
C GLU A 46 -23.96 4.40 -4.28
N PRO A 47 -23.43 3.58 -3.34
CA PRO A 47 -21.99 3.38 -3.24
C PRO A 47 -21.47 2.53 -4.41
N TYR A 48 -20.29 2.89 -4.91
CA TYR A 48 -19.58 2.06 -5.87
C TYR A 48 -19.14 0.71 -5.24
N PRO A 49 -19.02 -0.35 -6.04
CA PRO A 49 -18.53 -1.65 -5.59
C PRO A 49 -17.19 -1.54 -4.86
N LEU A 50 -17.08 -2.27 -3.75
CA LEU A 50 -15.83 -2.35 -2.97
C LEU A 50 -14.82 -3.23 -3.72
N LEU A 51 -13.68 -2.67 -4.04
CA LEU A 51 -12.55 -3.42 -4.59
C LEU A 51 -11.68 -3.99 -3.46
N VAL A 52 -11.14 -5.17 -3.68
CA VAL A 52 -10.26 -5.82 -2.71
C VAL A 52 -8.98 -6.27 -3.43
N ALA A 53 -7.85 -5.94 -2.86
CA ALA A 53 -6.56 -6.38 -3.38
C ALA A 53 -5.54 -6.57 -2.25
N HIS A 54 -4.44 -7.24 -2.56
CA HIS A 54 -3.32 -7.42 -1.65
C HIS A 54 -2.21 -6.43 -1.99
N ASN A 55 -1.94 -5.47 -1.12
CA ASN A 55 -1.16 -4.24 -1.40
C ASN A 55 -1.90 -3.32 -2.40
N ALA A 56 -3.18 -3.14 -2.13
CA ALA A 56 -4.17 -2.50 -3.01
C ALA A 56 -3.75 -1.14 -3.58
N ASN A 57 -2.89 -0.39 -2.88
CA ASN A 57 -2.40 0.90 -3.39
C ASN A 57 -1.67 0.77 -4.74
N PHE A 58 -1.05 -0.38 -5.01
CA PHE A 58 -0.39 -0.64 -6.27
C PHE A 58 -1.43 -0.72 -7.41
N ASP A 59 -2.39 -1.63 -7.31
CA ASP A 59 -3.41 -1.87 -8.33
C ASP A 59 -4.32 -0.65 -8.52
N ILE A 60 -4.80 -0.09 -7.41
CA ILE A 60 -5.64 1.11 -7.41
C ILE A 60 -4.90 2.32 -7.98
N GLY A 61 -3.60 2.42 -7.75
CA GLY A 61 -2.77 3.48 -8.33
C GLY A 61 -2.77 3.45 -9.86
N PHE A 62 -2.59 2.27 -10.46
CA PHE A 62 -2.66 2.08 -11.91
C PHE A 62 -4.05 2.39 -12.45
N ILE A 63 -5.11 1.80 -11.87
CA ILE A 63 -6.48 2.02 -12.31
C ILE A 63 -6.82 3.52 -12.27
N ARG A 64 -6.50 4.20 -11.17
CA ARG A 64 -6.78 5.63 -10.99
C ARG A 64 -6.04 6.50 -12.00
N TYR A 65 -4.78 6.19 -12.26
CA TYR A 65 -3.98 6.94 -13.24
C TYR A 65 -4.58 6.83 -14.63
N PHE A 66 -4.78 5.63 -15.13
CA PHE A 66 -5.28 5.41 -16.50
C PHE A 66 -6.77 5.76 -16.66
N ALA A 67 -7.59 5.60 -15.62
CA ALA A 67 -8.97 6.09 -15.65
C ALA A 67 -9.02 7.61 -15.82
N LYS A 68 -8.16 8.34 -15.12
CA LYS A 68 -8.04 9.80 -15.26
C LYS A 68 -7.60 10.18 -16.67
N GLU A 69 -6.57 9.53 -17.23
CA GLU A 69 -6.12 9.78 -18.61
C GLU A 69 -7.22 9.48 -19.65
N ALA A 70 -8.03 8.44 -19.41
CA ALA A 70 -9.14 8.06 -20.28
C ALA A 70 -10.43 8.89 -20.02
N GLY A 71 -10.45 9.82 -19.08
CA GLY A 71 -11.63 10.59 -18.70
C GLY A 71 -12.74 9.76 -18.07
N LEU A 72 -12.42 8.61 -17.48
CA LEU A 72 -13.36 7.70 -16.83
C LEU A 72 -13.44 7.97 -15.32
N PRO A 73 -14.67 8.09 -14.74
CA PRO A 73 -14.82 8.25 -13.30
C PRO A 73 -14.36 6.98 -12.56
N PHE A 74 -13.61 7.15 -11.48
CA PHE A 74 -13.17 6.05 -10.62
C PHE A 74 -13.23 6.48 -9.15
N GLU A 75 -14.31 6.11 -8.47
CA GLU A 75 -14.58 6.48 -7.07
C GLU A 75 -14.77 5.24 -6.17
N ASN A 76 -14.43 4.06 -6.67
CA ASN A 76 -14.57 2.82 -5.93
C ASN A 76 -13.82 2.85 -4.60
N PRO A 77 -14.47 2.53 -3.48
CA PRO A 77 -13.78 2.24 -2.23
C PRO A 77 -12.95 0.96 -2.39
N TYR A 78 -11.87 0.86 -1.62
CA TYR A 78 -11.05 -0.34 -1.68
C TYR A 78 -10.58 -0.79 -0.30
N LEU A 79 -10.35 -2.10 -0.17
CA LEU A 79 -9.85 -2.76 1.01
C LEU A 79 -8.50 -3.42 0.70
N ASP A 80 -7.51 -3.16 1.56
CA ASP A 80 -6.19 -3.77 1.46
C ASP A 80 -6.05 -4.94 2.44
N THR A 81 -5.93 -6.14 1.92
CA THR A 81 -5.76 -7.34 2.75
C THR A 81 -4.43 -7.39 3.50
N VAL A 82 -3.40 -6.63 3.08
CA VAL A 82 -2.17 -6.43 3.86
C VAL A 82 -2.48 -5.71 5.18
N GLY A 83 -3.34 -4.70 5.12
CA GLY A 83 -3.80 -3.97 6.31
C GLY A 83 -4.55 -4.88 7.28
N LEU A 84 -5.49 -5.70 6.77
CA LEU A 84 -6.21 -6.69 7.56
C LEU A 84 -5.28 -7.75 8.14
N SER A 85 -4.34 -8.25 7.34
CA SER A 85 -3.36 -9.23 7.82
C SER A 85 -2.52 -8.70 8.99
N LYS A 86 -2.06 -7.46 8.92
CA LYS A 86 -1.33 -6.82 10.02
C LYS A 86 -2.18 -6.63 11.28
N PHE A 87 -3.48 -6.44 11.09
CA PHE A 87 -4.42 -6.30 12.19
C PHE A 87 -4.71 -7.63 12.88
N ILE A 88 -4.89 -8.71 12.10
CA ILE A 88 -5.27 -10.04 12.60
C ILE A 88 -4.05 -10.80 13.11
N ASN A 89 -2.89 -10.66 12.45
CA ASN A 89 -1.65 -11.38 12.72
C ASN A 89 -0.49 -10.42 13.01
N PRO A 90 -0.55 -9.63 14.07
CA PRO A 90 0.50 -8.64 14.39
C PRO A 90 1.87 -9.28 14.66
N GLU A 91 1.92 -10.57 14.96
CA GLU A 91 3.14 -11.35 15.24
C GLU A 91 3.89 -11.76 13.97
N LEU A 92 3.24 -11.79 12.81
CA LEU A 92 3.89 -12.19 11.55
C LEU A 92 4.93 -11.15 11.11
N LYS A 93 6.11 -11.65 10.75
CA LYS A 93 7.22 -10.82 10.25
C LYS A 93 7.02 -10.34 8.81
N SER A 94 6.24 -11.06 8.03
CA SER A 94 5.95 -10.76 6.62
C SER A 94 4.46 -10.95 6.34
N HIS A 95 3.91 -10.01 5.56
CA HIS A 95 2.52 -10.02 5.13
C HIS A 95 2.42 -10.08 3.60
N LYS A 96 3.38 -10.72 2.93
CA LYS A 96 3.29 -11.03 1.51
C LYS A 96 2.22 -12.08 1.28
N LEU A 97 1.57 -12.06 0.12
CA LEU A 97 0.44 -12.96 -0.19
C LEU A 97 0.83 -14.43 -0.05
N ASP A 98 1.99 -14.81 -0.59
CA ASP A 98 2.56 -16.15 -0.50
C ASP A 98 2.77 -16.63 0.95
N VAL A 99 3.33 -15.75 1.77
CA VAL A 99 3.60 -16.06 3.19
C VAL A 99 2.30 -16.29 3.96
N ILE A 100 1.30 -15.44 3.72
CA ILE A 100 0.02 -15.52 4.42
C ILE A 100 -0.80 -16.69 3.89
N ALA A 101 -0.82 -16.92 2.59
CA ALA A 101 -1.50 -18.07 1.98
C ALA A 101 -0.96 -19.38 2.56
N LYS A 102 0.36 -19.52 2.67
CA LYS A 102 1.01 -20.66 3.32
C LYS A 102 0.68 -20.75 4.81
N HIS A 103 0.64 -19.63 5.53
CA HIS A 103 0.30 -19.59 6.96
C HIS A 103 -1.11 -20.13 7.22
N TYR A 104 -2.06 -19.89 6.30
CA TYR A 104 -3.45 -20.34 6.41
C TYR A 104 -3.75 -21.60 5.61
N ASP A 105 -2.75 -22.25 5.02
CA ASP A 105 -2.89 -23.46 4.22
C ASP A 105 -3.95 -23.32 3.10
N LEU A 106 -3.86 -22.19 2.36
CA LEU A 106 -4.80 -21.87 1.28
C LEU A 106 -4.48 -22.62 -0.03
N GLY A 107 -3.57 -23.59 -0.01
CA GLY A 107 -3.13 -24.37 -1.15
C GLY A 107 -1.97 -23.73 -1.92
N ASP A 108 -1.44 -24.48 -2.89
CA ASP A 108 -0.40 -24.00 -3.81
C ASP A 108 -1.07 -23.21 -4.94
N PHE A 109 -0.55 -22.05 -5.23
CA PHE A 109 -0.99 -21.22 -6.36
C PHE A 109 0.22 -20.67 -7.11
N ASN A 110 0.04 -20.44 -8.42
CA ASN A 110 1.09 -19.86 -9.25
C ASN A 110 1.22 -18.37 -8.96
N HIS A 111 2.24 -18.02 -8.17
CA HIS A 111 2.58 -16.63 -7.94
C HIS A 111 2.82 -15.88 -9.25
N HIS A 112 2.40 -14.60 -9.27
CA HIS A 112 2.53 -13.69 -10.40
C HIS A 112 1.57 -13.95 -11.59
N ARG A 113 0.58 -14.84 -11.41
CA ARG A 113 -0.61 -14.85 -12.26
C ARG A 113 -1.72 -14.08 -11.58
N ALA A 114 -2.12 -12.95 -12.15
CA ALA A 114 -3.10 -12.04 -11.56
C ALA A 114 -4.43 -12.72 -11.15
N SER A 115 -4.88 -13.73 -11.92
CA SER A 115 -6.07 -14.52 -11.58
C SER A 115 -5.90 -15.33 -10.30
N ASP A 116 -4.74 -15.98 -10.14
CA ASP A 116 -4.47 -16.85 -9.01
C ASP A 116 -4.24 -16.02 -7.75
N ASP A 117 -3.54 -14.91 -7.89
CA ASP A 117 -3.35 -13.93 -6.81
C ASP A 117 -4.70 -13.34 -6.36
N ALA A 118 -5.60 -13.01 -7.30
CA ALA A 118 -6.93 -12.50 -7.01
C ALA A 118 -7.81 -13.53 -6.28
N ILE A 119 -7.80 -14.79 -6.73
CA ILE A 119 -8.53 -15.89 -6.09
C ILE A 119 -8.02 -16.11 -4.67
N THR A 120 -6.69 -16.18 -4.50
CA THR A 120 -6.05 -16.34 -3.19
C THR A 120 -6.37 -15.18 -2.26
N CYS A 121 -6.35 -13.94 -2.79
CA CYS A 121 -6.77 -12.75 -2.05
C CYS A 121 -8.23 -12.84 -1.58
N GLY A 122 -9.13 -13.39 -2.42
CA GLY A 122 -10.52 -13.63 -2.07
C GLY A 122 -10.67 -14.65 -0.93
N TYR A 123 -10.01 -15.79 -1.02
CA TYR A 123 -10.02 -16.80 0.06
C TYR A 123 -9.44 -16.23 1.37
N LEU A 124 -8.35 -15.46 1.27
CA LEU A 124 -7.75 -14.79 2.41
C LEU A 124 -8.72 -13.82 3.09
N LEU A 125 -9.44 -13.01 2.31
CA LEU A 125 -10.46 -12.10 2.82
C LEU A 125 -11.57 -12.84 3.58
N MET A 126 -12.08 -13.91 3.00
CA MET A 126 -13.10 -14.74 3.64
C MET A 126 -12.60 -15.33 4.97
N ARG A 127 -11.35 -15.77 4.99
CA ARG A 127 -10.72 -16.27 6.21
C ARG A 127 -10.59 -15.18 7.28
N PHE A 128 -10.18 -13.99 6.89
CA PHE A 128 -10.07 -12.85 7.80
C PHE A 128 -11.43 -12.43 8.37
N PHE A 129 -12.46 -12.38 7.55
CA PHE A 129 -13.81 -12.07 8.03
C PHE A 129 -14.30 -13.08 9.05
N LYS A 130 -14.09 -14.39 8.79
CA LYS A 130 -14.44 -15.44 9.74
C LYS A 130 -13.70 -15.24 11.08
N MET A 131 -12.39 -15.02 11.05
CA MET A 131 -11.59 -14.80 12.25
C MET A 131 -12.01 -13.55 13.02
N MET A 132 -12.33 -12.46 12.32
CA MET A 132 -12.84 -11.23 12.95
C MET A 132 -14.20 -11.47 13.60
N GLN A 133 -15.09 -12.21 12.93
CA GLN A 133 -16.41 -12.58 13.46
C GLN A 133 -16.28 -13.44 14.73
N GLU A 134 -15.38 -14.43 14.73
CA GLU A 134 -15.09 -15.29 15.89
C GLU A 134 -14.56 -14.48 17.09
N GLN A 135 -13.88 -13.35 16.83
CA GLN A 135 -13.43 -12.39 17.84
C GLN A 135 -14.49 -11.34 18.22
N GLY A 136 -15.69 -11.44 17.70
CA GLY A 136 -16.77 -10.47 17.91
C GLY A 136 -16.56 -9.13 17.19
N LEU A 137 -15.64 -9.07 16.21
CA LEU A 137 -15.33 -7.89 15.41
C LEU A 137 -16.15 -7.92 14.11
N ASP A 138 -17.46 -7.90 14.21
CA ASP A 138 -18.44 -8.10 13.15
C ASP A 138 -18.95 -6.78 12.53
N SER A 139 -18.46 -5.64 13.00
CA SER A 139 -18.89 -4.32 12.53
C SER A 139 -17.77 -3.28 12.61
N LEU A 140 -17.85 -2.23 11.78
CA LEU A 140 -16.89 -1.12 11.79
C LEU A 140 -16.84 -0.42 13.16
N GLN A 141 -17.96 -0.37 13.88
CA GLN A 141 -18.06 0.21 15.21
C GLN A 141 -17.18 -0.54 16.22
N LYS A 142 -16.96 -1.84 16.03
CA LYS A 142 -16.10 -2.67 16.89
C LYS A 142 -14.66 -2.73 16.37
N ILE A 143 -14.48 -2.75 15.05
CA ILE A 143 -13.16 -2.84 14.41
C ILE A 143 -12.36 -1.54 14.63
N ASN A 144 -12.96 -0.37 14.39
CA ASN A 144 -12.26 0.90 14.46
C ASN A 144 -11.63 1.20 15.83
N PRO A 145 -12.32 1.04 16.97
CA PRO A 145 -11.70 1.21 18.28
C PRO A 145 -10.57 0.21 18.55
N ARG A 146 -10.70 -1.03 18.08
CA ARG A 146 -9.65 -2.03 18.21
C ARG A 146 -8.42 -1.68 17.39
N MET A 147 -8.60 -1.16 16.16
CA MET A 147 -7.52 -0.63 15.34
C MET A 147 -6.79 0.53 16.01
N GLU A 148 -7.53 1.41 16.64
CA GLU A 148 -6.97 2.56 17.36
C GLU A 148 -6.20 2.14 18.60
N GLN A 149 -6.71 1.17 19.38
CA GLN A 149 -5.99 0.56 20.50
C GLN A 149 -4.68 -0.10 20.05
N LEU A 150 -4.68 -0.83 18.93
CA LEU A 150 -3.46 -1.43 18.39
C LEU A 150 -2.47 -0.37 17.88
N ARG A 151 -2.95 0.73 17.34
CA ARG A 151 -2.10 1.87 16.95
C ARG A 151 -1.53 2.60 18.16
N SER A 152 -2.29 2.77 19.23
CA SER A 152 -1.87 3.44 20.47
C SER A 152 -1.07 2.54 21.40
N GLY A 153 -1.41 1.26 21.49
CA GLY A 153 -0.73 0.26 22.32
C GLY A 153 0.53 -0.31 21.70
N SER A 154 0.60 -0.38 20.38
CA SER A 154 1.87 -0.61 19.73
C SER A 154 2.64 0.72 19.74
N LYS A 155 3.78 0.76 20.38
CA LYS A 155 4.90 1.63 19.99
C LYS A 155 5.38 1.25 18.58
N ILE A 156 4.47 1.05 17.64
CA ILE A 156 4.75 1.12 16.23
C ILE A 156 4.86 2.62 15.97
N LEU A 157 5.98 3.17 16.42
CA LEU A 157 6.59 4.29 15.76
C LEU A 157 6.41 4.00 14.29
N ASP A 158 5.72 4.87 13.57
CA ASP A 158 5.71 4.86 12.12
C ASP A 158 7.19 4.83 11.70
N ARG A 159 7.71 3.61 11.47
CA ARG A 159 9.13 3.37 11.19
C ARG A 159 9.51 3.82 9.78
N ARG A 160 8.55 4.36 9.04
CA ARG A 160 8.79 4.93 7.73
C ARG A 160 9.45 6.28 7.94
N ALA A 161 10.72 6.36 7.53
CA ALA A 161 11.41 7.63 7.43
C ALA A 161 10.64 8.51 6.43
N ARG A 162 10.37 9.75 6.83
CA ARG A 162 9.72 10.75 5.98
C ARG A 162 10.78 11.77 5.59
N HIS A 163 10.68 12.29 4.39
CA HIS A 163 11.55 13.37 3.95
C HIS A 163 11.20 14.66 4.70
N ILE A 164 12.22 15.32 5.19
CA ILE A 164 12.11 16.66 5.79
C ILE A 164 13.12 17.60 5.13
N ILE A 165 12.77 18.88 5.05
CA ILE A 165 13.65 19.93 4.61
C ILE A 165 14.06 20.71 5.85
N VAL A 166 15.37 20.94 6.01
CA VAL A 166 15.92 21.67 7.16
C VAL A 166 16.82 22.80 6.66
N PHE A 167 16.53 24.03 7.08
CA PHE A 167 17.34 25.22 6.79
C PHE A 167 17.93 25.76 8.07
N ALA A 168 19.18 26.25 7.99
CA ALA A 168 19.79 27.01 9.06
C ALA A 168 19.36 28.47 8.95
N LYS A 169 18.77 29.02 10.02
CA LYS A 169 18.33 30.42 10.13
C LYS A 169 19.49 31.35 10.55
N ASN A 170 20.44 30.83 11.31
CA ASN A 170 21.56 31.56 11.88
C ASN A 170 22.75 30.62 12.15
N SER A 171 23.82 31.14 12.73
CA SER A 171 25.04 30.38 13.06
C SER A 171 24.80 29.23 14.05
N ILE A 172 23.87 29.39 14.99
CA ILE A 172 23.46 28.31 15.93
C ILE A 172 22.79 27.19 15.13
N GLY A 173 21.84 27.56 14.27
CA GLY A 173 21.16 26.61 13.39
C GLY A 173 22.11 25.87 12.45
N LEU A 174 23.11 26.57 11.90
CA LEU A 174 24.13 25.95 11.04
C LEU A 174 24.92 24.87 11.81
N ARG A 175 25.36 25.17 13.03
CA ARG A 175 26.03 24.20 13.91
C ARG A 175 25.15 23.01 14.23
N ASN A 176 23.90 23.27 14.56
CA ASN A 176 22.93 22.21 14.86
C ASN A 176 22.61 21.35 13.63
N LEU A 177 22.52 21.96 12.44
CA LEU A 177 22.34 21.24 11.18
C LEU A 177 23.50 20.27 10.92
N TYR A 178 24.75 20.73 11.04
CA TYR A 178 25.92 19.85 10.89
C TYR A 178 25.92 18.69 11.90
N ARG A 179 25.52 18.95 13.14
CA ARG A 179 25.39 17.91 14.16
C ARG A 179 24.34 16.88 13.81
N LEU A 180 23.18 17.32 13.35
CA LEU A 180 22.10 16.44 12.89
C LEU A 180 22.53 15.59 11.68
N ILE A 181 23.19 16.19 10.69
CA ILE A 181 23.75 15.47 9.54
C ILE A 181 24.75 14.41 9.99
N SER A 182 25.66 14.77 10.91
CA SER A 182 26.63 13.81 11.46
C SER A 182 25.94 12.66 12.18
N TYR A 183 24.92 12.92 13.00
CA TYR A 183 24.16 11.88 13.70
C TYR A 183 23.41 10.98 12.72
N GLY A 184 22.77 11.56 11.70
CA GLY A 184 22.08 10.78 10.66
C GLY A 184 23.00 9.82 9.92
N ASN A 185 24.23 10.24 9.65
CA ASN A 185 25.21 9.43 8.92
C ASN A 185 25.99 8.46 9.81
N LEU A 186 26.38 8.88 11.02
CA LEU A 186 27.26 8.07 11.86
C LEU A 186 26.51 7.17 12.87
N LYS A 187 25.35 7.64 13.37
CA LYS A 187 24.62 6.96 14.45
C LYS A 187 23.33 6.30 13.97
N TYR A 188 22.65 6.87 13.00
CA TYR A 188 21.30 6.46 12.60
C TYR A 188 21.19 6.08 11.13
N PHE A 189 22.29 5.74 10.48
CA PHE A 189 22.29 5.34 9.08
C PHE A 189 21.63 3.97 8.88
N LYS A 190 20.60 3.93 8.01
CA LYS A 190 19.93 2.67 7.55
C LYS A 190 19.62 2.80 6.07
N ARG A 191 20.52 2.39 5.18
CA ARG A 191 20.47 2.60 3.73
C ARG A 191 20.51 4.09 3.33
N VAL A 192 19.87 4.95 4.12
CA VAL A 192 19.90 6.41 4.02
C VAL A 192 20.11 7.01 5.41
N PRO A 193 20.62 8.23 5.53
CA PRO A 193 20.69 8.94 6.81
C PRO A 193 19.27 9.13 7.38
N ILE A 194 19.04 8.71 8.61
CA ILE A 194 17.75 8.88 9.29
C ILE A 194 17.98 9.77 10.52
N MET A 195 17.03 10.67 10.75
CA MET A 195 17.05 11.54 11.93
C MET A 195 15.88 11.21 12.85
N PRO A 196 16.11 10.67 14.05
CA PRO A 196 15.06 10.51 15.05
C PRO A 196 14.44 11.86 15.42
N LYS A 197 13.11 11.87 15.57
CA LYS A 197 12.39 13.10 15.96
C LYS A 197 12.89 13.68 17.30
N SER A 198 13.32 12.82 18.23
CA SER A 198 13.91 13.24 19.51
C SER A 198 15.18 14.06 19.34
N GLU A 199 16.11 13.63 18.48
CA GLU A 199 17.33 14.37 18.18
C GLU A 199 17.02 15.69 17.45
N LEU A 200 16.08 15.64 16.49
CA LEU A 200 15.64 16.83 15.78
C LEU A 200 15.04 17.88 16.73
N LEU A 201 14.24 17.45 17.72
CA LEU A 201 13.66 18.34 18.73
C LEU A 201 14.72 18.91 19.67
N GLN A 202 15.71 18.13 20.06
CA GLN A 202 16.79 18.54 20.95
C GLN A 202 17.67 19.63 20.29
N TRP A 203 17.93 19.51 19.00
CA TRP A 203 18.86 20.41 18.26
C TRP A 203 18.13 21.34 17.29
N ARG A 204 16.84 21.63 17.53
CA ARG A 204 16.02 22.46 16.62
C ARG A 204 16.31 23.95 16.67
N GLU A 205 17.03 24.44 17.66
CA GLU A 205 17.31 25.88 17.80
C GLU A 205 18.03 26.43 16.57
N GLY A 206 17.54 27.54 16.04
CA GLY A 206 18.08 28.17 14.85
C GLY A 206 17.79 27.44 13.54
N LEU A 207 16.94 26.39 13.55
CA LEU A 207 16.52 25.66 12.37
C LEU A 207 15.09 26.02 11.95
N ILE A 208 14.86 26.02 10.64
CA ILE A 208 13.53 26.02 10.02
C ILE A 208 13.31 24.62 9.45
N ILE A 209 12.21 23.98 9.83
CA ILE A 209 11.90 22.61 9.46
C ILE A 209 10.59 22.60 8.67
N GLY A 210 10.64 22.04 7.45
CA GLY A 210 9.49 21.85 6.58
C GLY A 210 9.25 20.37 6.29
N SER A 211 8.01 20.02 5.94
CA SER A 211 7.69 18.73 5.34
C SER A 211 8.17 18.76 3.89
N ALA A 212 8.79 17.67 3.44
CA ALA A 212 8.95 17.38 2.02
C ALA A 212 7.91 16.34 1.61
N CYS A 213 7.55 16.32 0.32
CA CYS A 213 6.49 15.45 -0.24
C CYS A 213 6.60 14.00 0.19
#